data_e48507ced253f9c563c3837b7656faf8
#
_entry.id   e48507ced253f9c563c3837b7656faf8
#
_cell.length_a   1.000
_cell.length_b   1.000
_cell.length_c   1.000
_cell.angle_alpha   90.00
_cell.angle_beta   90.00
_cell.angle_gamma   90.00
#
_symmetry.space_group_name_H-M   'P 1'
#
loop_
_entity.id
_entity.type
_entity.pdbx_description
1 polymer ?
#
loop_
_entity_poly.entity_id
_entity_poly.type
_entity_poly.pdbx_seq_one_letter_code
_entity_poly.pdbx_strand_id
1 'polypeptide(L)'
;MTQLAREFGAYVIGTGRAADRQTVLDFDAQEFVDLDNDALEDVGEVDLVFDVIGGDIGKRSAGLIRAGGTLVSIVGPSGARPAGGLAVDFVVESDRAQLSQIVQRVRDGRLRTNIGNIAILDDAVAALNSTERRNGKTIIRVRP
;
A
#
# COMPACT_ATOMS: atom_id res chain seq x y z
N MET A 1 4.11 -0.10 2.78
CA MET A 1 4.39 1.35 2.50
C MET A 1 4.20 2.22 3.74
N THR A 2 3.06 2.15 4.43
CA THR A 2 2.71 2.91 5.63
C THR A 2 3.84 2.94 6.67
N GLN A 3 4.31 1.79 7.12
CA GLN A 3 5.38 1.68 8.12
C GLN A 3 6.70 2.34 7.66
N LEU A 4 7.06 2.18 6.38
CA LEU A 4 8.28 2.82 5.86
C LEU A 4 8.15 4.34 5.83
N ALA A 5 7.00 4.87 5.39
CA ALA A 5 6.77 6.31 5.39
C ALA A 5 6.82 6.87 6.83
N ARG A 6 6.27 6.15 7.79
CA ARG A 6 6.35 6.52 9.22
C ARG A 6 7.79 6.52 9.74
N GLU A 7 8.60 5.53 9.35
CA GLU A 7 10.03 5.48 9.74
C GLU A 7 10.79 6.73 9.26
N PHE A 8 10.37 7.32 8.13
CA PHE A 8 10.90 8.58 7.60
C PHE A 8 10.20 9.83 8.15
N GLY A 9 9.35 9.71 9.16
CA GLY A 9 8.71 10.83 9.84
C GLY A 9 7.45 11.38 9.15
N ALA A 10 6.93 10.71 8.10
CA ALA A 10 5.73 11.19 7.43
C ALA A 10 4.48 11.02 8.31
N TYR A 11 3.54 11.96 8.19
CA TYR A 11 2.17 11.75 8.64
C TYR A 11 1.44 10.94 7.56
N VAL A 12 0.94 9.76 7.93
CA VAL A 12 0.40 8.79 6.95
C VAL A 12 -1.09 8.65 7.13
N ILE A 13 -1.81 8.92 6.05
CA ILE A 13 -3.24 8.69 5.92
C ILE A 13 -3.40 7.46 5.02
N GLY A 14 -3.98 6.40 5.56
CA GLY A 14 -4.28 5.20 4.79
C GLY A 14 -5.69 5.28 4.21
N THR A 15 -5.89 4.66 3.05
CA THR A 15 -7.21 4.55 2.42
C THR A 15 -7.56 3.10 2.15
N GLY A 16 -8.83 2.75 2.21
CA GLY A 16 -9.30 1.40 1.96
C GLY A 16 -10.80 1.28 2.22
N ARG A 17 -11.28 0.07 2.41
CA ARG A 17 -12.66 -0.19 2.83
C ARG A 17 -12.75 -0.26 4.34
N ALA A 18 -13.92 -0.05 4.90
CA ALA A 18 -14.18 -0.10 6.36
C ALA A 18 -13.52 -1.29 7.06
N ALA A 19 -13.55 -2.47 6.43
CA ALA A 19 -12.96 -3.70 6.96
C ALA A 19 -11.43 -3.66 7.09
N ASP A 20 -10.75 -2.76 6.37
CA ASP A 20 -9.30 -2.64 6.37
C ASP A 20 -8.80 -1.63 7.43
N ARG A 21 -9.69 -0.82 8.02
CA ARG A 21 -9.37 0.28 8.94
C ARG A 21 -8.43 -0.14 10.04
N GLN A 22 -8.80 -1.16 10.81
CA GLN A 22 -7.98 -1.58 11.95
C GLN A 22 -6.58 -2.04 11.51
N THR A 23 -6.52 -2.83 10.44
CA THR A 23 -5.25 -3.31 9.90
C THR A 23 -4.34 -2.15 9.48
N VAL A 24 -4.89 -1.13 8.82
CA VAL A 24 -4.12 0.03 8.33
C VAL A 24 -3.59 0.86 9.50
N LEU A 25 -4.40 1.07 10.54
CA LEU A 25 -3.98 1.76 11.76
C LEU A 25 -2.93 0.95 12.54
N ASP A 26 -3.09 -0.37 12.64
CA ASP A 26 -2.11 -1.27 13.27
C ASP A 26 -0.76 -1.26 12.52
N PHE A 27 -0.75 -0.93 11.25
CA PHE A 27 0.44 -0.73 10.43
C PHE A 27 0.93 0.73 10.38
N ASP A 28 0.64 1.49 11.44
CA ASP A 28 1.18 2.81 11.75
C ASP A 28 0.65 3.97 10.89
N ALA A 29 -0.50 3.83 10.21
CA ALA A 29 -1.22 5.00 9.72
C ALA A 29 -1.80 5.78 10.91
N GLN A 30 -1.78 7.10 10.86
CA GLN A 30 -2.40 7.94 11.88
C GLN A 30 -3.87 8.19 11.61
N GLU A 31 -4.25 8.19 10.34
CA GLU A 31 -5.64 8.35 9.91
C GLU A 31 -6.02 7.30 8.85
N PHE A 32 -7.32 7.10 8.71
CA PHE A 32 -7.88 6.20 7.73
C PHE A 32 -9.14 6.79 7.11
N VAL A 33 -9.19 6.76 5.78
CA VAL A 33 -10.36 7.16 4.98
C VAL A 33 -11.02 5.93 4.39
N ASP A 34 -12.29 5.74 4.67
CA ASP A 34 -13.11 4.70 4.08
C ASP A 34 -13.62 5.15 2.71
N LEU A 35 -13.05 4.61 1.65
CA LEU A 35 -13.36 5.02 0.27
C LEU A 35 -14.81 4.77 -0.16
N ASP A 36 -15.55 3.94 0.56
CA ASP A 36 -16.97 3.64 0.28
C ASP A 36 -17.91 4.65 0.99
N ASN A 37 -17.48 5.25 2.12
CA ASN A 37 -18.35 6.03 2.99
C ASN A 37 -17.85 7.46 3.30
N ASP A 38 -16.53 7.71 3.23
CA ASP A 38 -15.94 9.01 3.51
C ASP A 38 -15.64 9.78 2.22
N ALA A 39 -15.67 11.11 2.29
CA ALA A 39 -15.20 11.96 1.19
C ALA A 39 -13.67 12.01 1.22
N LEU A 40 -13.03 11.48 0.19
CA LEU A 40 -11.57 11.50 0.06
C LEU A 40 -11.02 12.94 0.07
N GLU A 41 -11.79 13.87 -0.42
CA GLU A 41 -11.46 15.30 -0.53
C GLU A 41 -11.35 16.00 0.83
N ASP A 42 -11.96 15.45 1.88
CA ASP A 42 -11.88 16.00 3.25
C ASP A 42 -10.48 15.82 3.87
N VAL A 43 -9.62 15.00 3.27
CA VAL A 43 -8.21 14.86 3.67
C VAL A 43 -7.45 16.20 3.56
N GLY A 44 -7.85 17.05 2.63
CA GLY A 44 -7.12 18.27 2.32
C GLY A 44 -5.86 18.00 1.48
N GLU A 45 -4.94 18.98 1.44
CA GLU A 45 -3.73 18.87 0.64
C GLU A 45 -2.68 17.97 1.26
N VAL A 46 -2.02 17.17 0.40
CA VAL A 46 -0.95 16.24 0.78
C VAL A 46 0.32 16.46 -0.05
N ASP A 47 1.46 16.10 0.54
CA ASP A 47 2.78 16.18 -0.12
C ASP A 47 3.00 15.06 -1.13
N LEU A 48 2.49 13.86 -0.81
CA LEU A 48 2.72 12.65 -1.57
C LEU A 48 1.48 11.75 -1.57
N VAL A 49 1.14 11.28 -2.74
CA VAL A 49 0.21 10.15 -2.92
C VAL A 49 0.97 8.94 -3.44
N PHE A 50 0.85 7.81 -2.76
CA PHE A 50 1.31 6.50 -3.25
C PHE A 50 0.09 5.69 -3.69
N ASP A 51 -0.19 5.72 -4.98
CA ASP A 51 -1.37 5.10 -5.58
C ASP A 51 -1.12 3.64 -5.95
N VAL A 52 -1.92 2.75 -5.35
CA VAL A 52 -1.95 1.30 -5.60
C VAL A 52 -3.30 0.83 -6.14
N ILE A 53 -4.23 1.75 -6.39
CA ILE A 53 -5.62 1.47 -6.78
C ILE A 53 -5.86 1.87 -8.24
N GLY A 54 -5.42 3.08 -8.59
CA GLY A 54 -5.64 3.64 -9.93
C GLY A 54 -7.07 4.10 -10.19
N GLY A 55 -7.41 4.21 -11.47
CA GLY A 55 -8.75 4.57 -11.91
C GLY A 55 -9.23 5.92 -11.37
N ASP A 56 -10.49 5.99 -10.97
CA ASP A 56 -11.08 7.23 -10.47
C ASP A 56 -10.54 7.64 -9.09
N ILE A 57 -10.18 6.68 -8.25
CA ILE A 57 -9.55 6.97 -6.95
C ILE A 57 -8.18 7.62 -7.18
N GLY A 58 -7.37 7.10 -8.11
CA GLY A 58 -6.08 7.70 -8.47
C GLY A 58 -6.22 9.14 -8.98
N LYS A 59 -7.25 9.42 -9.80
CA LYS A 59 -7.53 10.79 -10.30
C LYS A 59 -7.94 11.74 -9.17
N ARG A 60 -8.85 11.31 -8.29
CA ARG A 60 -9.29 12.09 -7.14
C ARG A 60 -8.12 12.38 -6.19
N SER A 61 -7.30 11.35 -5.90
CA SER A 61 -6.11 11.48 -5.08
C SER A 61 -5.06 12.45 -5.67
N ALA A 62 -4.89 12.47 -6.99
CA ALA A 62 -4.01 13.42 -7.66
C ALA A 62 -4.45 14.88 -7.46
N GLY A 63 -5.76 15.11 -7.31
CA GLY A 63 -6.34 16.42 -7.02
C GLY A 63 -6.01 16.94 -5.60
N LEU A 64 -5.61 16.08 -4.68
CA LEU A 64 -5.25 16.46 -3.31
C LEU A 64 -3.75 16.84 -3.18
N ILE A 65 -2.97 16.66 -4.22
CA ILE A 65 -1.53 16.93 -4.17
C ILE A 65 -1.29 18.44 -4.24
N ARG A 66 -0.66 18.98 -3.21
CA ARG A 66 -0.28 20.40 -3.17
C ARG A 66 0.73 20.76 -4.27
N ALA A 67 0.91 22.03 -4.55
CA ALA A 67 1.94 22.50 -5.46
C ALA A 67 3.34 22.02 -5.02
N GLY A 68 4.08 21.42 -5.97
CA GLY A 68 5.39 20.81 -5.71
C GLY A 68 5.34 19.41 -5.08
N GLY A 69 4.16 18.87 -4.79
CA GLY A 69 4.01 17.51 -4.29
C GLY A 69 4.15 16.44 -5.37
N THR A 70 4.01 15.17 -5.00
CA THR A 70 4.30 14.04 -5.89
C THR A 70 3.21 12.97 -5.86
N LEU A 71 2.81 12.50 -7.04
CA LEU A 71 2.03 11.27 -7.24
C LEU A 71 2.99 10.14 -7.67
N VAL A 72 3.02 9.05 -6.93
CA VAL A 72 3.69 7.81 -7.35
C VAL A 72 2.63 6.74 -7.57
N SER A 73 2.49 6.23 -8.79
CA SER A 73 1.55 5.14 -9.09
C SER A 73 2.29 3.88 -9.51
N ILE A 74 1.85 2.73 -8.97
CA ILE A 74 2.36 1.39 -9.31
C ILE A 74 1.37 0.59 -10.16
N VAL A 75 0.22 1.16 -10.49
CA VAL A 75 -0.84 0.48 -11.27
C VAL A 75 -0.65 0.62 -12.78
N GLY A 76 0.49 1.13 -13.23
CA GLY A 76 0.78 1.41 -14.62
C GLY A 76 0.51 2.87 -15.00
N PRO A 77 0.64 3.24 -16.30
CA PRO A 77 0.47 4.61 -16.74
C PRO A 77 -0.92 5.12 -16.36
N SER A 78 -0.99 5.84 -15.27
CA SER A 78 -2.22 6.47 -14.84
C SER A 78 -2.38 7.78 -15.61
N GLY A 79 -3.57 8.06 -16.14
CA GLY A 79 -3.89 9.37 -16.72
C GLY A 79 -3.99 10.47 -15.66
N ALA A 80 -3.86 10.12 -14.38
CA ALA A 80 -3.91 11.06 -13.28
C ALA A 80 -2.62 11.88 -13.23
N ARG A 81 -2.76 13.21 -13.14
CA ARG A 81 -1.63 14.14 -13.03
C ARG A 81 -2.02 15.23 -12.03
N PRO A 82 -1.16 15.51 -11.04
CA PRO A 82 -1.38 16.66 -10.16
C PRO A 82 -1.20 17.97 -10.93
N ALA A 83 -2.01 18.98 -10.63
CA ALA A 83 -2.02 20.24 -11.38
C ALA A 83 -0.70 21.04 -11.25
N GLY A 84 0.01 20.91 -10.15
CA GLY A 84 1.26 21.65 -9.88
C GLY A 84 2.36 20.77 -9.28
N GLY A 85 2.33 19.47 -9.53
CA GLY A 85 3.25 18.51 -8.93
C GLY A 85 3.88 17.56 -9.94
N LEU A 86 4.68 16.63 -9.43
CA LEU A 86 5.32 15.57 -10.21
C LEU A 86 4.44 14.30 -10.21
N ALA A 87 4.30 13.67 -11.38
CA ALA A 87 3.74 12.32 -11.46
C ALA A 87 4.81 11.32 -11.89
N VAL A 88 4.96 10.26 -11.11
CA VAL A 88 5.91 9.17 -11.35
C VAL A 88 5.13 7.88 -11.54
N ASP A 89 5.17 7.34 -12.76
CA ASP A 89 4.68 6.01 -13.06
C ASP A 89 5.82 5.02 -12.78
N PHE A 90 5.67 4.22 -11.75
CA PHE A 90 6.74 3.38 -11.23
C PHE A 90 6.60 1.95 -11.72
N VAL A 91 7.66 1.42 -12.30
CA VAL A 91 7.77 0.00 -12.67
C VAL A 91 8.72 -0.69 -11.70
N VAL A 92 8.26 -1.80 -11.13
CA VAL A 92 9.09 -2.58 -10.19
C VAL A 92 10.16 -3.33 -10.95
N GLU A 93 11.41 -3.12 -10.54
CA GLU A 93 12.55 -3.91 -11.00
C GLU A 93 13.09 -4.79 -9.86
N SER A 94 13.70 -5.93 -10.22
CA SER A 94 14.29 -6.83 -9.24
C SER A 94 15.59 -6.23 -8.70
N ASP A 95 15.62 -5.90 -7.41
CA ASP A 95 16.81 -5.43 -6.73
C ASP A 95 17.09 -6.29 -5.48
N ARG A 96 18.14 -7.12 -5.57
CA ARG A 96 18.53 -8.02 -4.49
C ARG A 96 18.98 -7.28 -3.23
N ALA A 97 19.65 -6.13 -3.38
CA ALA A 97 20.15 -5.38 -2.24
C ALA A 97 18.98 -4.74 -1.46
N GLN A 98 18.03 -4.13 -2.16
CA GLN A 98 16.82 -3.58 -1.55
C GLN A 98 15.98 -4.68 -0.90
N LEU A 99 15.80 -5.83 -1.56
CA LEU A 99 15.08 -6.97 -0.99
C LEU A 99 15.74 -7.47 0.30
N SER A 100 17.08 -7.56 0.33
CA SER A 100 17.82 -7.97 1.53
C SER A 100 17.61 -6.98 2.68
N GLN A 101 17.56 -5.68 2.41
CA GLN A 101 17.27 -4.66 3.43
C GLN A 101 15.85 -4.80 3.98
N ILE A 102 14.85 -5.07 3.12
CA ILE A 102 13.47 -5.30 3.56
C ILE A 102 13.40 -6.54 4.45
N VAL A 103 14.04 -7.64 4.03
CA VAL A 103 14.10 -8.88 4.83
C VAL A 103 14.75 -8.63 6.20
N GLN A 104 15.83 -7.85 6.24
CA GLN A 104 16.48 -7.51 7.50
C GLN A 104 15.55 -6.68 8.41
N ARG A 105 14.82 -5.71 7.88
CA ARG A 105 13.83 -4.93 8.67
C ARG A 105 12.75 -5.83 9.27
N VAL A 106 12.28 -6.85 8.53
CA VAL A 106 11.32 -7.84 9.06
C VAL A 106 11.95 -8.66 10.19
N ARG A 107 13.19 -9.14 10.02
CA ARG A 107 13.91 -9.91 11.03
C ARG A 107 14.15 -9.12 12.33
N ASP A 108 14.45 -7.83 12.19
CA ASP A 108 14.69 -6.92 13.31
C ASP A 108 13.37 -6.45 13.98
N GLY A 109 12.21 -6.85 13.47
CA GLY A 109 10.91 -6.42 13.97
C GLY A 109 10.55 -4.96 13.61
N ARG A 110 11.36 -4.28 12.78
CA ARG A 110 11.12 -2.91 12.32
C ARG A 110 10.06 -2.82 11.21
N LEU A 111 9.81 -3.92 10.52
CA LEU A 111 8.76 -4.04 9.52
C LEU A 111 7.91 -5.26 9.83
N ARG A 112 6.65 -5.04 10.12
CA ARG A 112 5.65 -6.09 10.37
C ARG A 112 5.01 -6.53 9.06
N THR A 113 4.71 -7.81 8.95
CA THR A 113 4.03 -8.40 7.80
C THR A 113 2.63 -8.87 8.19
N ASN A 114 1.66 -8.65 7.31
CA ASN A 114 0.31 -9.20 7.48
C ASN A 114 0.22 -10.55 6.75
N ILE A 115 0.36 -11.64 7.51
CA ILE A 115 0.23 -13.01 6.99
C ILE A 115 -1.13 -13.55 7.42
N GLY A 116 -2.01 -13.75 6.47
CA GLY A 116 -3.37 -14.26 6.69
C GLY A 116 -3.48 -15.77 6.55
N ASN A 117 -2.55 -16.41 5.83
CA ASN A 117 -2.56 -17.86 5.63
C ASN A 117 -1.16 -18.41 5.36
N ILE A 118 -0.91 -19.62 5.83
CA ILE A 118 0.28 -20.41 5.50
C ILE A 118 -0.20 -21.77 5.02
N ALA A 119 0.17 -22.13 3.80
CA ALA A 119 -0.15 -23.44 3.20
C ALA A 119 1.13 -24.18 2.84
N ILE A 120 1.07 -25.52 2.76
CA ILE A 120 2.14 -26.33 2.22
C ILE A 120 2.10 -26.34 0.68
N LEU A 121 3.16 -26.78 0.04
CA LEU A 121 3.26 -26.75 -1.41
C LEU A 121 2.15 -27.56 -2.10
N ASP A 122 1.76 -28.69 -1.54
CA ASP A 122 0.72 -29.56 -2.10
C ASP A 122 -0.67 -28.86 -2.13
N ASP A 123 -0.91 -27.95 -1.18
CA ASP A 123 -2.15 -27.18 -1.08
C ASP A 123 -2.06 -25.80 -1.78
N ALA A 124 -0.96 -25.47 -2.43
CA ALA A 124 -0.69 -24.14 -2.96
C ALA A 124 -1.76 -23.66 -3.94
N VAL A 125 -2.21 -24.52 -4.85
CA VAL A 125 -3.24 -24.18 -5.85
C VAL A 125 -4.57 -23.84 -5.17
N ALA A 126 -4.99 -24.64 -4.21
CA ALA A 126 -6.22 -24.40 -3.45
C ALA A 126 -6.11 -23.13 -2.61
N ALA A 127 -4.96 -22.89 -1.98
CA ALA A 127 -4.74 -21.73 -1.13
C ALA A 127 -4.71 -20.41 -1.92
N LEU A 128 -4.17 -20.42 -3.16
CA LEU A 128 -4.09 -19.24 -4.03
C LEU A 128 -5.40 -18.95 -4.76
N ASN A 129 -6.17 -20.00 -5.07
CA ASN A 129 -7.47 -19.87 -5.76
C ASN A 129 -8.65 -19.78 -4.79
N SER A 130 -8.41 -19.65 -3.49
CA SER A 130 -9.48 -19.51 -2.50
C SER A 130 -10.33 -18.28 -2.81
N THR A 131 -11.65 -18.49 -2.89
CA THR A 131 -12.64 -17.41 -3.02
C THR A 131 -12.91 -16.69 -1.70
N GLU A 132 -12.45 -17.25 -0.59
CA GLU A 132 -12.53 -16.60 0.72
C GLU A 132 -11.59 -15.41 0.77
N ARG A 133 -12.15 -14.22 1.02
CA ARG A 133 -11.34 -13.02 1.28
C ARG A 133 -10.66 -13.15 2.65
N ARG A 134 -9.39 -13.51 2.64
CA ARG A 134 -8.55 -13.55 3.83
C ARG A 134 -7.80 -12.23 3.97
N ASN A 135 -7.80 -11.68 5.17
CA ASN A 135 -6.99 -10.50 5.45
C ASN A 135 -5.52 -10.93 5.56
N GLY A 136 -4.64 -10.34 4.73
CA GLY A 136 -3.22 -10.63 4.70
C GLY A 136 -2.76 -11.46 3.50
N LYS A 137 -1.46 -11.72 3.46
CA LYS A 137 -0.80 -12.48 2.39
C LYS A 137 -0.85 -13.98 2.65
N THR A 138 -0.99 -14.76 1.59
CA THR A 138 -0.81 -16.21 1.65
C THR A 138 0.66 -16.56 1.42
N ILE A 139 1.23 -17.30 2.35
CA ILE A 139 2.60 -17.84 2.26
C ILE A 139 2.53 -19.31 1.89
N ILE A 140 3.28 -19.72 0.89
CA ILE A 140 3.44 -21.15 0.54
C ILE A 140 4.78 -21.63 1.10
N ARG A 141 4.70 -22.61 1.99
CA ARG A 141 5.90 -23.25 2.56
C ARG A 141 6.37 -24.35 1.58
N VAL A 142 7.52 -24.12 0.96
CA VAL A 142 8.10 -25.03 -0.04
C VAL A 142 8.92 -26.17 0.61
N ARG A 143 9.40 -25.94 1.84
CA ARG A 143 10.14 -26.93 2.64
C ARG A 143 9.57 -26.98 4.04
N PRO A 144 9.59 -28.16 4.70
CA PRO A 144 9.14 -28.31 6.08
C PRO A 144 9.97 -27.48 7.05
#